data_4114cca31efb8e8d4c6f8e68ceb27ad2
#
_entry.id   4114cca31efb8e8d4c6f8e68ceb27ad2
#
_cell.length_a   1.000
_cell.length_b   1.000
_cell.length_c   1.000
_cell.angle_alpha   90.00
_cell.angle_beta   90.00
_cell.angle_gamma   90.00
#
_symmetry.space_group_name_H-M   'P 1'
#
loop_
_entity.id
_entity.type
_entity.pdbx_description
1 polymer ?
#
loop_
_entity_poly.entity_id
_entity_poly.type
_entity_poly.pdbx_seq_one_letter_code
_entity_poly.pdbx_strand_id
1 'polypeptide(L)'
;MGNFIHRTFTFIKRYNNGIVPEEDIYTKEDKDILRDIENYTNDVAHNIENFRFSQALFSMMNLAHRGNEYFQHKEPWKKENTYGTTLFICANIVRTLSILMFPFIPFSAEKTWKMLNLDGKLSEQRWEDVARLSISSGHRIGKITTLFSKIDDSQIDRFIKKYLKSRYIKYDDFKSIDIRIGEITNVEEHPNADKLYLLNVNLGDIGKRQVVAKIKDEYTKDDLIGKQVVLVVNLESLEIRGKKSEGMLLAADVNGKPILLIPDKTTKIGAKVR
;
A
#
# COMPACT_ATOMS: atom_id res chain seq x y z
N MET A 1 0.88 21.30 -2.32
CA MET A 1 2.30 21.04 -2.01
C MET A 1 3.16 20.91 -3.27
N GLY A 2 3.07 19.86 -4.08
CA GLY A 2 3.94 19.66 -5.25
C GLY A 2 3.99 20.84 -6.22
N ASN A 3 2.86 21.48 -6.50
CA ASN A 3 2.80 22.70 -7.33
C ASN A 3 3.57 23.87 -6.70
N PHE A 4 3.44 24.09 -5.40
CA PHE A 4 4.18 25.15 -4.70
C PHE A 4 5.70 24.93 -4.79
N ILE A 5 6.15 23.71 -4.47
CA ILE A 5 7.57 23.32 -4.55
C ILE A 5 8.12 23.53 -5.98
N HIS A 6 7.41 23.01 -6.97
CA HIS A 6 7.84 23.12 -8.38
C HIS A 6 7.86 24.59 -8.85
N ARG A 7 6.86 25.39 -8.48
CA ARG A 7 6.81 26.84 -8.84
C ARG A 7 8.00 27.57 -8.22
N THR A 8 8.24 27.40 -6.92
CA THR A 8 9.37 28.03 -6.22
C THR A 8 10.69 27.78 -6.95
N PHE A 9 11.02 26.54 -7.21
CA PHE A 9 12.25 26.21 -7.93
C PHE A 9 12.29 26.73 -9.37
N THR A 10 11.18 26.66 -10.08
CA THR A 10 11.07 27.14 -11.47
C THR A 10 11.32 28.65 -11.53
N PHE A 11 10.78 29.39 -10.55
CA PHE A 11 10.98 30.84 -10.52
C PHE A 11 12.42 31.21 -10.11
N ILE A 12 12.99 30.58 -9.10
CA ILE A 12 14.40 30.78 -8.74
C ILE A 12 15.31 30.47 -9.94
N LYS A 13 15.04 29.40 -10.68
CA LYS A 13 15.82 29.05 -11.87
C LYS A 13 15.64 30.07 -12.99
N ARG A 14 14.41 30.49 -13.26
CA ARG A 14 14.07 31.34 -14.39
C ARG A 14 14.51 32.80 -14.18
N TYR A 15 14.33 33.31 -12.97
CA TYR A 15 14.51 34.73 -12.68
C TYR A 15 15.85 35.05 -11.99
N ASN A 16 16.49 34.06 -11.38
CA ASN A 16 17.76 34.24 -10.67
C ASN A 16 18.79 33.13 -10.96
N ASN A 17 18.80 32.58 -12.16
CA ASN A 17 19.76 31.59 -12.64
C ASN A 17 19.98 30.37 -11.71
N GLY A 18 18.97 29.98 -10.95
CA GLY A 18 19.03 28.89 -9.99
C GLY A 18 19.76 29.24 -8.68
N ILE A 19 19.94 30.50 -8.39
CA ILE A 19 20.52 31.01 -7.16
C ILE A 19 19.40 31.59 -6.31
N VAL A 20 19.35 31.28 -5.02
CA VAL A 20 18.39 31.88 -4.09
C VAL A 20 18.75 33.36 -3.96
N PRO A 21 17.82 34.28 -4.27
CA PRO A 21 18.12 35.71 -4.23
C PRO A 21 18.36 36.23 -2.82
N GLU A 22 18.93 37.42 -2.75
CA GLU A 22 19.09 38.13 -1.47
C GLU A 22 17.73 38.57 -0.94
N GLU A 23 17.56 38.45 0.36
CA GLU A 23 16.48 39.10 1.07
C GLU A 23 16.80 40.59 1.27
N ASP A 24 15.75 41.39 1.22
CA ASP A 24 15.81 42.84 1.43
C ASP A 24 14.83 43.21 2.53
N ILE A 25 13.92 44.13 2.30
CA ILE A 25 12.97 44.60 3.29
C ILE A 25 11.86 43.57 3.54
N TYR A 26 11.65 43.23 4.80
CA TYR A 26 10.57 42.36 5.24
C TYR A 26 9.28 43.14 5.46
N THR A 27 8.26 42.82 4.70
CA THR A 27 6.91 43.39 4.89
C THR A 27 6.19 42.70 6.06
N LYS A 28 5.01 43.21 6.41
CA LYS A 28 4.17 42.57 7.42
C LYS A 28 3.80 41.11 7.00
N GLU A 29 3.47 40.91 5.73
CA GLU A 29 3.09 39.60 5.18
C GLU A 29 4.25 38.60 5.23
N ASP A 30 5.49 39.04 5.02
CA ASP A 30 6.69 38.21 5.17
C ASP A 30 6.88 37.75 6.63
N LYS A 31 6.63 38.65 7.59
CA LYS A 31 6.68 38.30 9.02
C LYS A 31 5.55 37.35 9.42
N ASP A 32 4.38 37.47 8.82
CA ASP A 32 3.24 36.62 9.09
C ASP A 32 3.51 35.18 8.59
N ILE A 33 4.03 34.99 7.37
CA ILE A 33 4.37 33.66 6.86
C ILE A 33 5.54 33.02 7.64
N LEU A 34 6.48 33.78 8.15
CA LEU A 34 7.55 33.28 9.01
C LEU A 34 6.99 32.71 10.32
N ARG A 35 6.02 33.36 10.93
CA ARG A 35 5.30 32.84 12.10
C ARG A 35 4.49 31.58 11.76
N ASP A 36 3.87 31.53 10.57
CA ASP A 36 3.15 30.37 10.10
C ASP A 36 4.08 29.15 9.97
N ILE A 37 5.34 29.32 9.49
CA ILE A 37 6.33 28.26 9.45
C ILE A 37 6.56 27.66 10.83
N GLU A 38 6.78 28.51 11.84
CA GLU A 38 7.01 28.06 13.21
C GLU A 38 5.78 27.36 13.80
N ASN A 39 4.60 27.96 13.68
CA ASN A 39 3.35 27.43 14.20
C ASN A 39 3.03 26.04 13.61
N TYR A 40 3.05 25.91 12.28
CA TYR A 40 2.75 24.63 11.63
C TYR A 40 3.82 23.57 11.92
N THR A 41 5.08 23.94 12.08
CA THR A 41 6.14 23.01 12.49
C THR A 41 5.86 22.46 13.88
N ASN A 42 5.50 23.33 14.84
CA ASN A 42 5.15 22.93 16.19
C ASN A 42 3.88 22.05 16.23
N ASP A 43 2.87 22.41 15.42
CA ASP A 43 1.64 21.60 15.30
C ASP A 43 1.94 20.20 14.76
N VAL A 44 2.80 20.09 13.75
CA VAL A 44 3.21 18.79 13.20
C VAL A 44 3.93 17.96 14.26
N ALA A 45 4.89 18.57 14.99
CA ALA A 45 5.62 17.90 16.08
C ALA A 45 4.65 17.36 17.13
N HIS A 46 3.82 18.26 17.68
CA HIS A 46 2.85 17.93 18.71
C HIS A 46 1.89 16.79 18.27
N ASN A 47 1.42 16.84 17.04
CA ASN A 47 0.51 15.82 16.54
C ASN A 47 1.21 14.46 16.32
N ILE A 48 2.48 14.42 15.88
CA ILE A 48 3.26 13.19 15.76
C ILE A 48 3.49 12.58 17.15
N GLU A 49 3.92 13.37 18.14
CA GLU A 49 4.16 12.93 19.52
C GLU A 49 2.91 12.35 20.18
N ASN A 50 1.73 12.84 19.80
CA ASN A 50 0.44 12.34 20.28
C ASN A 50 -0.22 11.29 19.35
N PHE A 51 0.53 10.70 18.41
CA PHE A 51 0.05 9.69 17.45
C PHE A 51 -1.14 10.15 16.58
N ARG A 52 -1.29 11.45 16.36
CA ARG A 52 -2.34 12.08 15.54
C ARG A 52 -1.84 12.33 14.11
N PHE A 53 -1.46 11.27 13.42
CA PHE A 53 -0.77 11.38 12.12
C PHE A 53 -1.59 12.10 11.04
N SER A 54 -2.92 11.93 11.03
CA SER A 54 -3.80 12.64 10.09
C SER A 54 -3.77 14.15 10.31
N GLN A 55 -3.77 14.61 11.57
CA GLN A 55 -3.67 16.01 11.94
C GLN A 55 -2.29 16.58 11.60
N ALA A 56 -1.22 15.81 11.85
CA ALA A 56 0.13 16.19 11.46
C ALA A 56 0.24 16.41 9.93
N LEU A 57 -0.29 15.48 9.13
CA LEU A 57 -0.37 15.63 7.67
C LEU A 57 -1.18 16.86 7.25
N PHE A 58 -2.30 17.11 7.91
CA PHE A 58 -3.13 18.29 7.63
C PHE A 58 -2.37 19.59 7.91
N SER A 59 -1.68 19.71 9.05
CA SER A 59 -0.86 20.87 9.39
C SER A 59 0.27 21.10 8.39
N MET A 60 0.96 20.03 7.98
CA MET A 60 1.99 20.10 6.93
C MET A 60 1.43 20.58 5.58
N MET A 61 0.25 20.08 5.18
CA MET A 61 -0.40 20.49 3.94
C MET A 61 -0.87 21.94 4.00
N ASN A 62 -1.31 22.42 5.17
CA ASN A 62 -1.68 23.81 5.39
C ASN A 62 -0.47 24.74 5.23
N LEU A 63 0.71 24.38 5.76
CA LEU A 63 1.93 25.16 5.51
C LEU A 63 2.22 25.28 4.00
N ALA A 64 2.08 24.18 3.24
CA ALA A 64 2.26 24.20 1.80
C ALA A 64 1.21 25.07 1.07
N HIS A 65 -0.03 25.11 1.59
CA HIS A 65 -1.10 25.96 1.08
C HIS A 65 -0.81 27.44 1.36
N ARG A 66 -0.46 27.77 2.59
CA ARG A 66 -0.06 29.13 3.01
C ARG A 66 1.13 29.64 2.19
N GLY A 67 2.15 28.78 1.98
CA GLY A 67 3.27 29.13 1.09
C GLY A 67 2.83 29.43 -0.35
N ASN A 68 1.86 28.69 -0.87
CA ASN A 68 1.34 28.95 -2.21
C ASN A 68 0.47 30.22 -2.27
N GLU A 69 -0.33 30.51 -1.26
CA GLU A 69 -1.07 31.78 -1.12
C GLU A 69 -0.11 32.97 -1.04
N TYR A 70 0.88 32.89 -0.15
CA TYR A 70 1.92 33.90 -0.01
C TYR A 70 2.63 34.17 -1.34
N PHE A 71 3.07 33.09 -2.05
CA PHE A 71 3.67 33.22 -3.37
C PHE A 71 2.75 33.90 -4.37
N GLN A 72 1.45 33.60 -4.33
CA GLN A 72 0.46 34.20 -5.23
C GLN A 72 0.20 35.66 -4.92
N HIS A 73 0.09 36.05 -3.66
CA HIS A 73 -0.15 37.44 -3.22
C HIS A 73 1.06 38.31 -3.49
N LYS A 74 2.26 37.83 -3.25
CA LYS A 74 3.51 38.56 -3.48
C LYS A 74 3.88 38.75 -4.95
N GLU A 75 3.24 38.00 -5.86
CA GLU A 75 3.40 38.11 -7.30
C GLU A 75 4.86 38.28 -7.78
N PRO A 76 5.81 37.37 -7.39
CA PRO A 76 7.24 37.53 -7.66
C PRO A 76 7.57 37.59 -9.17
N TRP A 77 6.62 37.26 -10.04
CA TRP A 77 6.77 37.42 -11.49
C TRP A 77 6.73 38.89 -11.98
N LYS A 78 6.23 39.80 -11.18
CA LYS A 78 6.23 41.24 -11.50
C LYS A 78 7.59 41.88 -11.27
N LYS A 79 8.53 41.20 -10.59
CA LYS A 79 9.88 41.64 -10.27
C LYS A 79 9.95 42.99 -9.56
N GLU A 80 9.01 43.27 -8.70
CA GLU A 80 9.03 44.43 -7.79
C GLU A 80 10.06 44.20 -6.67
N ASN A 81 10.40 45.26 -5.93
CA ASN A 81 11.47 45.30 -4.94
C ASN A 81 11.46 44.15 -3.89
N THR A 82 10.34 43.47 -3.71
CA THR A 82 10.21 42.39 -2.70
C THR A 82 10.34 40.98 -3.30
N TYR A 83 10.59 40.81 -4.62
CA TYR A 83 10.62 39.48 -5.25
C TYR A 83 11.74 38.59 -4.72
N GLY A 84 12.91 39.17 -4.37
CA GLY A 84 14.05 38.50 -3.79
C GLY A 84 13.69 37.86 -2.45
N THR A 85 13.19 38.70 -1.51
CA THR A 85 12.72 38.26 -0.19
C THR A 85 11.64 37.18 -0.31
N THR A 86 10.70 37.31 -1.27
CA THR A 86 9.63 36.33 -1.49
C THR A 86 10.20 34.97 -1.90
N LEU A 87 11.10 34.92 -2.86
CA LEU A 87 11.70 33.68 -3.32
C LEU A 87 12.63 33.04 -2.28
N PHE A 88 13.36 33.87 -1.51
CA PHE A 88 14.15 33.44 -0.37
C PHE A 88 13.30 32.73 0.68
N ILE A 89 12.20 33.34 1.11
CA ILE A 89 11.27 32.77 2.08
C ILE A 89 10.65 31.47 1.51
N CYS A 90 10.20 31.50 0.26
CA CYS A 90 9.62 30.30 -0.36
C CYS A 90 10.62 29.12 -0.44
N ALA A 91 11.91 29.36 -0.70
CA ALA A 91 12.94 28.34 -0.67
C ALA A 91 13.08 27.72 0.73
N ASN A 92 13.03 28.55 1.78
CA ASN A 92 13.08 28.08 3.15
C ASN A 92 11.81 27.33 3.57
N ILE A 93 10.61 27.73 3.11
CA ILE A 93 9.38 26.94 3.29
C ILE A 93 9.52 25.57 2.62
N VAL A 94 10.09 25.50 1.42
CA VAL A 94 10.32 24.21 0.73
C VAL A 94 11.28 23.32 1.52
N ARG A 95 12.32 23.89 2.14
CA ARG A 95 13.22 23.16 3.05
C ARG A 95 12.46 22.63 4.25
N THR A 96 11.71 23.46 4.95
CA THR A 96 10.86 23.04 6.07
C THR A 96 9.92 21.90 5.65
N LEU A 97 9.20 22.05 4.54
CA LEU A 97 8.31 21.02 4.01
C LEU A 97 9.05 19.72 3.70
N SER A 98 10.30 19.77 3.19
CA SER A 98 11.06 18.54 2.92
C SER A 98 11.34 17.74 4.18
N ILE A 99 11.61 18.40 5.30
CA ILE A 99 11.84 17.73 6.60
C ILE A 99 10.51 17.21 7.15
N LEU A 100 9.45 18.02 7.13
CA LEU A 100 8.11 17.62 7.61
C LEU A 100 7.51 16.46 6.80
N MET A 101 7.84 16.34 5.50
CA MET A 101 7.41 15.23 4.65
C MET A 101 8.10 13.91 4.98
N PHE A 102 9.30 13.95 5.54
CA PHE A 102 10.14 12.76 5.66
C PHE A 102 9.49 11.60 6.42
N PRO A 103 8.79 11.81 7.55
CA PRO A 103 8.10 10.74 8.26
C PRO A 103 6.94 10.09 7.47
N PHE A 104 6.38 10.77 6.48
CA PHE A 104 5.17 10.34 5.77
C PHE A 104 5.43 9.88 4.33
N ILE A 105 6.24 10.62 3.60
CA ILE A 105 6.56 10.38 2.18
C ILE A 105 8.06 10.55 1.92
N PRO A 106 8.91 9.68 2.49
CA PRO A 106 10.36 9.85 2.53
C PRO A 106 10.99 10.00 1.14
N PHE A 107 10.54 9.24 0.14
CA PHE A 107 11.09 9.34 -1.22
C PHE A 107 10.86 10.70 -1.88
N SER A 108 9.70 11.33 -1.66
CA SER A 108 9.41 12.67 -2.18
C SER A 108 10.16 13.74 -1.39
N ALA A 109 10.30 13.55 -0.09
CA ALA A 109 11.08 14.40 0.79
C ALA A 109 12.56 14.44 0.37
N GLU A 110 13.20 13.29 0.15
CA GLU A 110 14.57 13.17 -0.33
C GLU A 110 14.76 13.77 -1.73
N LYS A 111 13.78 13.60 -2.63
CA LYS A 111 13.83 14.26 -3.95
C LYS A 111 13.81 15.79 -3.80
N THR A 112 12.98 16.31 -2.88
CA THR A 112 12.90 17.74 -2.61
C THR A 112 14.22 18.25 -2.02
N TRP A 113 14.82 17.51 -1.08
CA TRP A 113 16.13 17.82 -0.49
C TRP A 113 17.25 17.89 -1.55
N LYS A 114 17.27 16.92 -2.48
CA LYS A 114 18.22 16.93 -3.62
C LYS A 114 17.98 18.13 -4.56
N MET A 115 16.73 18.53 -4.77
CA MET A 115 16.43 19.73 -5.56
C MET A 115 16.87 21.01 -4.84
N LEU A 116 16.84 21.03 -3.52
CA LEU A 116 17.40 22.13 -2.73
C LEU A 116 18.93 22.17 -2.78
N ASN A 117 19.60 21.05 -3.13
CA ASN A 117 21.05 20.92 -3.18
C ASN A 117 21.71 21.27 -1.84
N LEU A 118 21.11 20.85 -0.75
CA LEU A 118 21.62 21.06 0.62
C LEU A 118 22.58 19.94 0.99
N ASP A 119 23.62 20.29 1.75
CA ASP A 119 24.59 19.35 2.29
C ASP A 119 23.97 18.46 3.38
N GLY A 120 24.57 17.26 3.57
CA GLY A 120 24.13 16.29 4.56
C GLY A 120 22.87 15.52 4.14
N LYS A 121 22.46 14.59 5.01
CA LYS A 121 21.27 13.76 4.77
C LYS A 121 20.04 14.37 5.41
N LEU A 122 18.90 14.22 4.73
CA LEU A 122 17.61 14.64 5.27
C LEU A 122 17.28 13.93 6.59
N SER A 123 17.64 12.65 6.72
CA SER A 123 17.46 11.83 7.94
C SER A 123 18.27 12.29 9.15
N GLU A 124 19.25 13.15 8.95
CA GLU A 124 20.14 13.70 10.01
C GLU A 124 19.66 15.09 10.49
N GLN A 125 18.61 15.63 9.86
CA GLN A 125 18.07 16.94 10.25
C GLN A 125 17.38 16.85 11.61
N ARG A 126 17.65 17.83 12.47
CA ARG A 126 17.08 17.93 13.81
C ARG A 126 15.74 18.66 13.77
N TRP A 127 14.82 18.24 14.63
CA TRP A 127 13.50 18.85 14.69
C TRP A 127 13.53 20.31 15.12
N GLU A 128 14.45 20.67 16.01
CA GLU A 128 14.65 22.04 16.51
C GLU A 128 15.09 23.02 15.43
N ASP A 129 15.64 22.51 14.32
CA ASP A 129 16.12 23.32 13.21
C ASP A 129 15.13 23.45 12.06
N VAL A 130 13.99 22.77 12.14
CA VAL A 130 13.02 22.67 11.01
C VAL A 130 12.49 24.05 10.61
N ALA A 131 12.08 24.87 11.56
CA ALA A 131 11.52 26.20 11.30
C ALA A 131 12.58 27.27 10.98
N ARG A 132 13.88 26.97 11.14
CA ARG A 132 14.94 27.95 10.86
C ARG A 132 15.09 28.21 9.37
N LEU A 133 15.35 29.47 9.03
CA LEU A 133 15.73 29.86 7.67
C LEU A 133 17.21 29.53 7.45
N SER A 134 17.48 28.29 7.03
CA SER A 134 18.85 27.78 6.90
C SER A 134 19.39 27.82 5.47
N ILE A 135 18.55 28.17 4.49
CA ILE A 135 19.02 28.42 3.13
C ILE A 135 19.44 29.88 3.05
N SER A 136 20.70 30.13 2.77
CA SER A 136 21.23 31.49 2.66
C SER A 136 21.02 32.07 1.26
N SER A 137 21.01 33.38 1.16
CA SER A 137 21.16 34.09 -0.10
C SER A 137 22.42 33.63 -0.83
N GLY A 138 22.35 33.55 -2.15
CA GLY A 138 23.46 33.03 -2.97
C GLY A 138 23.49 31.49 -3.08
N HIS A 139 22.69 30.76 -2.32
CA HIS A 139 22.62 29.31 -2.41
C HIS A 139 22.12 28.85 -3.79
N ARG A 140 22.82 27.88 -4.40
CA ARG A 140 22.47 27.34 -5.72
C ARG A 140 21.61 26.08 -5.58
N ILE A 141 20.40 26.12 -6.13
CA ILE A 141 19.49 24.95 -6.19
C ILE A 141 19.99 23.90 -7.19
N GLY A 142 19.58 22.66 -6.95
CA GLY A 142 19.91 21.51 -7.80
C GLY A 142 19.00 21.37 -9.02
N LYS A 143 19.04 20.16 -9.60
CA LYS A 143 18.22 19.81 -10.78
C LYS A 143 16.76 19.66 -10.36
N ILE A 144 15.86 20.42 -11.01
CA ILE A 144 14.42 20.36 -10.77
C ILE A 144 13.86 19.09 -11.41
N THR A 145 13.07 18.34 -10.66
CA THR A 145 12.37 17.13 -11.10
C THR A 145 10.91 17.16 -10.66
N THR A 146 10.04 16.46 -11.39
CA THR A 146 8.64 16.31 -11.01
C THR A 146 8.52 15.41 -9.78
N LEU A 147 7.90 15.91 -8.71
CA LEU A 147 7.69 15.14 -7.48
C LEU A 147 6.52 14.16 -7.59
N PHE A 148 5.43 14.60 -8.17
CA PHE A 148 4.20 13.82 -8.31
C PHE A 148 3.73 13.86 -9.75
N SER A 149 3.50 12.70 -10.34
CA SER A 149 2.83 12.57 -11.64
C SER A 149 1.35 12.23 -11.42
N LYS A 150 0.50 12.72 -12.30
CA LYS A 150 -0.89 12.27 -12.32
C LYS A 150 -0.91 10.81 -12.79
N ILE A 151 -1.58 9.96 -12.01
CA ILE A 151 -1.81 8.57 -12.37
C ILE A 151 -2.99 8.56 -13.36
N ASP A 152 -2.77 8.02 -14.54
CA ASP A 152 -3.80 7.84 -15.55
C ASP A 152 -4.41 6.43 -15.50
N ASP A 153 -5.57 6.25 -16.12
CA ASP A 153 -6.30 4.98 -16.13
C ASP A 153 -5.47 3.85 -16.73
N SER A 154 -4.61 4.12 -17.71
CA SER A 154 -3.74 3.12 -18.34
C SER A 154 -2.66 2.60 -17.36
N GLN A 155 -2.23 3.41 -16.42
CA GLN A 155 -1.29 3.01 -15.36
C GLN A 155 -2.02 2.17 -14.30
N ILE A 156 -3.26 2.54 -13.97
CA ILE A 156 -4.13 1.77 -13.09
C ILE A 156 -4.39 0.38 -13.69
N ASP A 157 -4.79 0.31 -14.97
CA ASP A 157 -5.04 -0.95 -15.66
C ASP A 157 -3.81 -1.86 -15.72
N ARG A 158 -2.62 -1.27 -15.98
CA ARG A 158 -1.35 -2.02 -15.94
C ARG A 158 -1.06 -2.56 -14.54
N PHE A 159 -1.31 -1.78 -13.50
CA PHE A 159 -1.15 -2.21 -12.12
C PHE A 159 -2.13 -3.33 -11.77
N ILE A 160 -3.40 -3.17 -12.13
CA ILE A 160 -4.44 -4.20 -11.94
C ILE A 160 -4.05 -5.51 -12.64
N LYS A 161 -3.65 -5.44 -13.92
CA LYS A 161 -3.20 -6.62 -14.68
C LYS A 161 -1.96 -7.30 -14.07
N LYS A 162 -1.06 -6.52 -13.48
CA LYS A 162 0.19 -7.04 -12.90
C LYS A 162 -0.01 -7.68 -11.52
N TYR A 163 -0.86 -7.10 -10.68
CA TYR A 163 -0.95 -7.46 -9.26
C TYR A 163 -2.28 -8.12 -8.86
N LEU A 164 -3.36 -7.86 -9.58
CA LEU A 164 -4.60 -8.60 -9.41
C LEU A 164 -4.57 -9.75 -10.41
N LYS A 165 -4.43 -10.98 -9.90
CA LYS A 165 -4.59 -12.18 -10.72
C LYS A 165 -5.91 -12.10 -11.45
N SER A 166 -5.90 -12.43 -12.75
CA SER A 166 -7.11 -12.53 -13.56
C SER A 166 -8.21 -13.30 -12.79
N ARG A 167 -9.41 -12.76 -12.78
CA ARG A 167 -10.60 -13.46 -12.22
C ARG A 167 -10.90 -14.76 -12.98
N TYR A 168 -10.34 -14.86 -14.18
CA TYR A 168 -10.45 -16.04 -15.04
C TYR A 168 -9.15 -16.82 -15.01
N ILE A 169 -9.26 -18.13 -14.78
CA ILE A 169 -8.15 -19.07 -14.94
C ILE A 169 -8.10 -19.54 -16.40
N LYS A 170 -6.91 -19.86 -16.90
CA LYS A 170 -6.78 -20.45 -18.23
C LYS A 170 -7.33 -21.90 -18.20
N TYR A 171 -7.85 -22.34 -19.33
CA TYR A 171 -8.36 -23.70 -19.46
C TYR A 171 -7.30 -24.76 -19.13
N ASP A 172 -6.05 -24.55 -19.54
CA ASP A 172 -4.94 -25.46 -19.26
C ASP A 172 -4.62 -25.54 -17.75
N ASP A 173 -4.74 -24.43 -17.02
CA ASP A 173 -4.57 -24.41 -15.55
C ASP A 173 -5.67 -25.26 -14.89
N PHE A 174 -6.92 -25.11 -15.34
CA PHE A 174 -8.03 -25.92 -14.84
C PHE A 174 -7.85 -27.40 -15.21
N LYS A 175 -7.42 -27.71 -16.43
CA LYS A 175 -7.18 -29.10 -16.92
C LYS A 175 -6.07 -29.79 -16.13
N SER A 176 -5.13 -29.04 -15.52
CA SER A 176 -4.08 -29.60 -14.68
C SER A 176 -4.60 -30.11 -13.33
N ILE A 177 -5.80 -29.70 -12.91
CA ILE A 177 -6.43 -30.17 -11.68
C ILE A 177 -6.99 -31.59 -11.94
N ASP A 178 -6.57 -32.55 -11.14
CA ASP A 178 -7.12 -33.92 -11.21
C ASP A 178 -8.25 -34.09 -10.20
N ILE A 179 -9.49 -34.07 -10.71
CA ILE A 179 -10.71 -34.23 -9.92
C ILE A 179 -11.28 -35.62 -10.17
N ARG A 180 -11.56 -36.33 -9.08
CA ARG A 180 -12.01 -37.73 -9.14
C ARG A 180 -13.23 -38.00 -8.25
N ILE A 181 -13.97 -39.05 -8.61
CA ILE A 181 -14.99 -39.60 -7.72
C ILE A 181 -14.31 -40.63 -6.81
N GLY A 182 -14.47 -40.43 -5.49
CA GLY A 182 -14.01 -41.36 -4.48
C GLY A 182 -15.19 -41.85 -3.60
N GLU A 183 -15.00 -42.99 -2.95
CA GLU A 183 -15.96 -43.51 -1.96
C GLU A 183 -15.35 -43.41 -0.56
N ILE A 184 -16.10 -42.82 0.38
CA ILE A 184 -15.66 -42.73 1.78
C ILE A 184 -15.82 -44.14 2.41
N THR A 185 -14.69 -44.74 2.78
CA THR A 185 -14.67 -46.11 3.35
C THR A 185 -14.58 -46.10 4.87
N ASN A 186 -14.05 -45.03 5.48
CA ASN A 186 -13.93 -44.89 6.92
C ASN A 186 -14.02 -43.42 7.34
N VAL A 187 -14.57 -43.16 8.52
CA VAL A 187 -14.72 -41.81 9.12
C VAL A 187 -14.32 -41.87 10.59
N GLU A 188 -13.27 -41.13 10.93
CA GLU A 188 -12.80 -41.00 12.31
C GLU A 188 -12.88 -39.57 12.77
N GLU A 189 -13.06 -39.36 14.07
CA GLU A 189 -12.97 -38.03 14.66
C GLU A 189 -11.50 -37.57 14.68
N HIS A 190 -11.29 -36.28 14.42
CA HIS A 190 -9.96 -35.74 14.50
C HIS A 190 -9.53 -35.61 15.98
N PRO A 191 -8.38 -36.18 16.42
CA PRO A 191 -8.00 -36.22 17.83
C PRO A 191 -7.79 -34.84 18.47
N ASN A 192 -7.45 -33.83 17.66
CA ASN A 192 -7.09 -32.49 18.12
C ASN A 192 -8.04 -31.41 17.59
N ALA A 193 -9.26 -31.77 17.12
CA ALA A 193 -10.21 -30.78 16.55
C ALA A 193 -11.64 -31.30 16.51
N ASP A 194 -12.52 -30.65 17.27
CA ASP A 194 -13.91 -31.07 17.46
C ASP A 194 -14.81 -31.03 16.22
N LYS A 195 -14.44 -30.20 15.21
CA LYS A 195 -15.22 -29.98 13.99
C LYS A 195 -14.69 -30.68 12.76
N LEU A 196 -13.61 -31.47 12.91
CA LEU A 196 -12.95 -32.14 11.80
C LEU A 196 -13.19 -33.65 11.83
N TYR A 197 -13.37 -34.23 10.64
CA TYR A 197 -13.26 -35.66 10.42
C TYR A 197 -11.98 -36.00 9.68
N LEU A 198 -11.45 -37.21 9.96
CA LEU A 198 -10.47 -37.91 9.16
C LEU A 198 -11.24 -38.90 8.28
N LEU A 199 -11.17 -38.72 7.00
CA LEU A 199 -11.86 -39.55 6.02
C LEU A 199 -10.86 -40.38 5.25
N ASN A 200 -11.09 -41.70 5.16
CA ASN A 200 -10.39 -42.56 4.21
C ASN A 200 -11.26 -42.69 2.96
N VAL A 201 -10.75 -42.18 1.84
CA VAL A 201 -11.44 -42.19 0.56
C VAL A 201 -10.77 -43.14 -0.39
N ASN A 202 -11.51 -44.13 -0.88
CA ASN A 202 -11.09 -45.07 -1.91
C ASN A 202 -11.25 -44.44 -3.29
N LEU A 203 -10.20 -44.47 -4.09
CA LEU A 203 -10.16 -43.94 -5.47
C LEU A 203 -9.95 -45.03 -6.53
N GLY A 204 -10.25 -46.30 -6.20
CA GLY A 204 -10.06 -47.41 -7.10
C GLY A 204 -8.60 -47.64 -7.44
N ASP A 205 -8.29 -47.72 -8.73
CA ASP A 205 -6.93 -48.00 -9.24
C ASP A 205 -5.88 -46.93 -8.80
N ILE A 206 -6.32 -45.74 -8.34
CA ILE A 206 -5.45 -44.68 -7.88
C ILE A 206 -5.04 -44.87 -6.40
N GLY A 207 -5.68 -45.81 -5.70
CA GLY A 207 -5.44 -46.11 -4.29
C GLY A 207 -6.34 -45.33 -3.35
N LYS A 208 -5.92 -45.26 -2.08
CA LYS A 208 -6.67 -44.57 -1.02
C LYS A 208 -6.02 -43.22 -0.67
N ARG A 209 -6.81 -42.29 -0.19
CA ARG A 209 -6.35 -41.00 0.35
C ARG A 209 -6.97 -40.73 1.71
N GLN A 210 -6.16 -40.24 2.64
CA GLN A 210 -6.65 -39.63 3.88
C GLN A 210 -6.97 -38.15 3.62
N VAL A 211 -8.16 -37.73 4.00
CA VAL A 211 -8.58 -36.32 3.86
C VAL A 211 -9.10 -35.81 5.19
N VAL A 212 -8.65 -34.63 5.58
CA VAL A 212 -9.16 -33.91 6.75
C VAL A 212 -10.21 -32.93 6.28
N ALA A 213 -11.45 -33.05 6.80
CA ALA A 213 -12.55 -32.21 6.35
C ALA A 213 -13.36 -31.61 7.51
N LYS A 214 -13.69 -30.31 7.39
CA LYS A 214 -14.54 -29.60 8.36
C LYS A 214 -16.02 -29.75 7.98
N ILE A 215 -16.57 -30.91 8.25
CA ILE A 215 -17.97 -31.26 7.88
C ILE A 215 -18.74 -31.91 9.03
N LYS A 216 -18.16 -31.98 10.23
CA LYS A 216 -18.78 -32.68 11.39
C LYS A 216 -20.06 -32.01 11.87
N ASP A 217 -20.19 -30.69 11.68
CA ASP A 217 -21.41 -29.96 12.08
C ASP A 217 -22.61 -30.26 11.15
N GLU A 218 -22.36 -30.78 9.93
CA GLU A 218 -23.39 -30.98 8.91
C GLU A 218 -23.63 -32.47 8.55
N TYR A 219 -22.70 -33.38 8.91
CA TYR A 219 -22.79 -34.81 8.56
C TYR A 219 -22.38 -35.70 9.74
N THR A 220 -23.18 -36.74 9.98
CA THR A 220 -22.79 -37.82 10.88
C THR A 220 -21.85 -38.82 10.18
N LYS A 221 -21.20 -39.69 10.94
CA LYS A 221 -20.33 -40.75 10.35
C LYS A 221 -21.12 -41.67 9.43
N ASP A 222 -22.33 -42.04 9.84
CA ASP A 222 -23.21 -42.95 9.09
C ASP A 222 -23.70 -42.32 7.77
N ASP A 223 -23.85 -41.00 7.74
CA ASP A 223 -24.18 -40.25 6.52
C ASP A 223 -23.05 -40.28 5.48
N LEU A 224 -21.83 -40.48 5.92
CA LEU A 224 -20.62 -40.37 5.09
C LEU A 224 -20.09 -41.70 4.59
N ILE A 225 -20.15 -42.75 5.40
CA ILE A 225 -19.64 -44.08 5.02
C ILE A 225 -20.39 -44.62 3.81
N GLY A 226 -19.67 -45.08 2.77
CA GLY A 226 -20.22 -45.55 1.51
C GLY A 226 -20.65 -44.46 0.53
N LYS A 227 -20.59 -43.18 0.93
CA LYS A 227 -20.98 -42.06 0.06
C LYS A 227 -19.91 -41.82 -1.01
N GLN A 228 -20.33 -41.66 -2.26
CA GLN A 228 -19.46 -41.19 -3.33
C GLN A 228 -19.36 -39.67 -3.28
N VAL A 229 -18.15 -39.14 -3.36
CA VAL A 229 -17.82 -37.71 -3.24
C VAL A 229 -16.86 -37.27 -4.33
N VAL A 230 -16.87 -35.98 -4.60
CA VAL A 230 -15.92 -35.34 -5.55
C VAL A 230 -14.69 -34.88 -4.81
N LEU A 231 -13.52 -35.28 -5.28
CA LEU A 231 -12.24 -35.02 -4.61
C LEU A 231 -11.19 -34.51 -5.60
N VAL A 232 -10.44 -33.46 -5.21
CA VAL A 232 -9.19 -33.07 -5.89
C VAL A 232 -8.07 -33.91 -5.31
N VAL A 233 -7.35 -34.65 -6.19
CA VAL A 233 -6.39 -35.70 -5.77
C VAL A 233 -4.93 -35.34 -6.01
N ASN A 234 -4.64 -34.30 -6.77
CA ASN A 234 -3.27 -33.86 -7.09
C ASN A 234 -2.86 -32.59 -6.40
N LEU A 235 -3.37 -32.33 -5.21
CA LEU A 235 -2.89 -31.28 -4.32
C LEU A 235 -1.67 -31.79 -3.54
N GLU A 236 -0.74 -30.88 -3.25
CA GLU A 236 0.30 -31.16 -2.26
C GLU A 236 -0.33 -31.52 -0.91
N SER A 237 0.20 -32.54 -0.26
CA SER A 237 -0.33 -32.96 1.04
C SER A 237 -0.09 -31.86 2.09
N LEU A 238 -1.11 -31.59 2.88
CA LEU A 238 -1.07 -30.58 3.94
C LEU A 238 -1.26 -31.25 5.30
N GLU A 239 -0.49 -30.86 6.29
CA GLU A 239 -0.70 -31.27 7.67
C GLU A 239 -1.70 -30.33 8.36
N ILE A 240 -2.82 -30.88 8.82
CA ILE A 240 -3.88 -30.15 9.52
C ILE A 240 -3.94 -30.66 10.95
N ARG A 241 -3.50 -29.83 11.92
CA ARG A 241 -3.44 -30.14 13.36
C ARG A 241 -2.80 -31.53 13.68
N GLY A 242 -1.71 -31.86 13.00
CA GLY A 242 -0.96 -33.10 13.21
C GLY A 242 -1.50 -34.29 12.41
N LYS A 243 -2.41 -34.11 11.48
CA LYS A 243 -2.90 -35.15 10.57
C LYS A 243 -2.74 -34.74 9.12
N LYS A 244 -2.24 -35.66 8.30
CA LYS A 244 -1.98 -35.45 6.89
C LYS A 244 -3.28 -35.49 6.08
N SER A 245 -3.53 -34.47 5.26
CA SER A 245 -4.59 -34.45 4.24
C SER A 245 -3.96 -34.53 2.85
N GLU A 246 -4.37 -35.54 2.08
CA GLU A 246 -3.80 -35.89 0.78
C GLU A 246 -4.74 -35.58 -0.39
N GLY A 247 -5.67 -34.70 -0.18
CA GLY A 247 -6.64 -34.23 -1.15
C GLY A 247 -7.65 -33.30 -0.52
N MET A 248 -8.58 -32.81 -1.32
CA MET A 248 -9.61 -31.88 -0.88
C MET A 248 -10.99 -32.31 -1.42
N LEU A 249 -11.95 -32.51 -0.52
CA LEU A 249 -13.35 -32.68 -0.90
C LEU A 249 -13.92 -31.39 -1.50
N LEU A 250 -14.69 -31.52 -2.55
CA LEU A 250 -15.44 -30.40 -3.10
C LEU A 250 -16.80 -30.30 -2.41
N ALA A 251 -17.11 -29.11 -1.94
CA ALA A 251 -18.40 -28.80 -1.31
C ALA A 251 -18.87 -27.42 -1.75
N ALA A 252 -20.17 -27.24 -1.83
CA ALA A 252 -20.79 -25.93 -1.96
C ALA A 252 -20.84 -25.25 -0.58
N ASP A 253 -20.41 -23.99 -0.50
CA ASP A 253 -20.55 -23.19 0.72
C ASP A 253 -21.92 -22.50 0.73
N VAL A 254 -22.76 -22.88 1.68
CA VAL A 254 -24.07 -22.26 1.89
C VAL A 254 -24.08 -21.59 3.26
N ASN A 255 -23.78 -20.30 3.30
CA ASN A 255 -23.70 -19.51 4.55
C ASN A 255 -22.72 -20.10 5.59
N GLY A 256 -21.55 -20.56 5.14
CA GLY A 256 -20.52 -21.16 5.97
C GLY A 256 -20.73 -22.66 6.27
N LYS A 257 -21.77 -23.26 5.71
CA LYS A 257 -22.08 -24.70 5.84
C LYS A 257 -21.65 -25.44 4.57
N PRO A 258 -20.73 -26.41 4.68
CA PRO A 258 -20.25 -27.18 3.54
C PRO A 258 -21.24 -28.27 3.13
N ILE A 259 -21.79 -28.18 1.93
CA ILE A 259 -22.63 -29.21 1.32
C ILE A 259 -21.81 -29.99 0.31
N LEU A 260 -21.57 -31.28 0.54
CA LEU A 260 -20.71 -32.11 -0.31
C LEU A 260 -21.25 -32.21 -1.74
N LEU A 261 -20.37 -32.07 -2.72
CA LEU A 261 -20.67 -32.37 -4.10
C LEU A 261 -20.60 -33.90 -4.29
N ILE A 262 -21.66 -34.46 -4.79
CA ILE A 262 -21.80 -35.93 -5.05
C ILE A 262 -22.19 -36.14 -6.51
N PRO A 263 -21.88 -37.31 -7.12
CA PRO A 263 -22.42 -37.67 -8.43
C PRO A 263 -23.93 -37.91 -8.33
N ASP A 264 -24.70 -37.49 -9.32
CA ASP A 264 -26.15 -37.71 -9.42
C ASP A 264 -26.51 -39.21 -9.46
N LYS A 265 -25.62 -40.02 -10.02
CA LYS A 265 -25.77 -41.47 -10.13
C LYS A 265 -24.50 -42.17 -9.65
N THR A 266 -24.67 -43.35 -9.06
CA THR A 266 -23.52 -44.20 -8.72
C THR A 266 -22.65 -44.40 -9.96
N THR A 267 -21.38 -44.11 -9.82
CA THR A 267 -20.43 -44.22 -10.92
C THR A 267 -19.17 -45.00 -10.50
N LYS A 268 -18.29 -45.25 -11.47
CA LYS A 268 -17.03 -45.99 -11.20
C LYS A 268 -16.18 -45.14 -10.23
N ILE A 269 -15.71 -45.81 -9.15
CA ILE A 269 -14.72 -45.21 -8.23
C ILE A 269 -13.44 -44.89 -8.99
N GLY A 270 -12.86 -43.73 -8.78
CA GLY A 270 -11.71 -43.22 -9.52
C GLY A 270 -12.06 -42.55 -10.84
N ALA A 271 -13.35 -42.47 -11.23
CA ALA A 271 -13.77 -41.77 -12.45
C ALA A 271 -13.31 -40.31 -12.45
N LYS A 272 -12.77 -39.83 -13.58
CA LYS A 272 -12.31 -38.45 -13.74
C LYS A 272 -13.49 -37.52 -13.98
N VAL A 273 -13.54 -36.45 -13.23
CA VAL A 273 -14.46 -35.31 -13.42
C VAL A 273 -13.82 -34.35 -14.42
N ARG A 274 -14.59 -33.90 -15.40
CA ARG A 274 -14.12 -33.04 -16.49
C ARG A 274 -14.99 -31.79 -16.59
#